data_de3a1702084d4e30be9baf9d3147eff8
#
_entry.id   de3a1702084d4e30be9baf9d3147eff8
#
_cell.length_a   1.000
_cell.length_b   1.000
_cell.length_c   1.000
_cell.angle_alpha   90.00
_cell.angle_beta   90.00
_cell.angle_gamma   90.00
#
_symmetry.space_group_name_H-M   'P 1'
#
loop_
_entity.id
_entity.type
_entity.pdbx_description
1 polymer ?
#
loop_
_entity_poly.entity_id
_entity_poly.type
_entity_poly.pdbx_seq_one_letter_code
_entity_poly.pdbx_strand_id
1 'polypeptide(L)'
;YHNPDDGAINEALSKHIIPAFTFHKNKKELNILDICFGIGYNTFSTIYYCLLNNLDVKLNFYSPELDGNLINSLETFEFPKEFENIKHIINSVAKTSKYEDEKIKIEVFIGNARDYIKSLKQNSFDIVFQDAFSSDVNFELWTKEYFDDIYNLCKNDCIMSSYAIATPIRLSMYEAGFFIYENRPVKRKITLAFKQKPDLIEKYIDMELKKQRNKEAVALYDK
;
A
#
# COMPACT_ATOMS: atom_id res chain seq x y z
N TYR A 1 8.72 11.76 -2.63
CA TYR A 1 8.98 13.00 -1.87
C TYR A 1 7.80 13.25 -0.96
N HIS A 2 8.03 13.12 0.35
CA HIS A 2 7.03 13.41 1.37
C HIS A 2 6.78 14.92 1.45
N ASN A 3 5.55 15.30 1.77
CA ASN A 3 5.24 16.71 2.00
C ASN A 3 5.95 17.18 3.30
N PRO A 4 6.83 18.18 3.26
CA PRO A 4 7.56 18.63 4.45
C PRO A 4 6.67 19.09 5.60
N ASP A 5 5.43 19.56 5.30
CA ASP A 5 4.51 20.09 6.30
C ASP A 5 3.76 19.03 7.11
N ASP A 6 3.61 17.80 6.59
CA ASP A 6 2.81 16.74 7.24
C ASP A 6 3.68 15.64 7.84
N GLY A 7 4.95 15.51 7.44
CA GLY A 7 5.87 14.43 7.84
C GLY A 7 5.50 13.06 7.27
N ALA A 8 6.49 12.22 7.02
CA ALA A 8 6.29 10.92 6.36
C ALA A 8 5.39 9.95 7.15
N ILE A 9 5.49 9.97 8.48
CA ILE A 9 4.63 9.14 9.35
C ILE A 9 3.16 9.54 9.19
N ASN A 10 2.84 10.85 9.28
CA ASN A 10 1.47 11.31 9.14
C ASN A 10 0.89 11.04 7.75
N GLU A 11 1.73 11.10 6.73
CA GLU A 11 1.35 10.76 5.37
C GLU A 11 0.99 9.27 5.25
N ALA A 12 1.83 8.36 5.75
CA ALA A 12 1.56 6.93 5.79
C ALA A 12 0.30 6.61 6.62
N LEU A 13 0.17 7.21 7.82
CA LEU A 13 -1.00 7.04 8.67
C LEU A 13 -2.28 7.44 7.99
N SER A 14 -2.33 8.64 7.42
CA SER A 14 -3.56 9.20 6.88
C SER A 14 -3.98 8.58 5.55
N LYS A 15 -3.03 8.24 4.68
CA LYS A 15 -3.34 7.72 3.34
C LYS A 15 -3.58 6.22 3.32
N HIS A 16 -2.84 5.48 4.13
CA HIS A 16 -2.79 4.02 4.04
C HIS A 16 -3.29 3.33 5.30
N ILE A 17 -2.72 3.65 6.46
CA ILE A 17 -2.86 2.86 7.66
C ILE A 17 -4.23 3.03 8.31
N ILE A 18 -4.63 4.26 8.63
CA ILE A 18 -5.91 4.53 9.32
C ILE A 18 -7.10 4.02 8.50
N PRO A 19 -7.23 4.28 7.19
CA PRO A 19 -8.31 3.71 6.38
C PRO A 19 -8.34 2.18 6.42
N ALA A 20 -7.18 1.52 6.26
CA ALA A 20 -7.08 0.07 6.23
C ALA A 20 -7.44 -0.57 7.58
N PHE A 21 -6.92 -0.03 8.69
CA PHE A 21 -7.18 -0.56 10.04
C PHE A 21 -8.59 -0.23 10.53
N THR A 22 -9.18 0.87 10.10
CA THR A 22 -10.60 1.16 10.35
C THR A 22 -11.49 0.12 9.67
N PHE A 23 -11.17 -0.27 8.45
CA PHE A 23 -11.89 -1.30 7.71
C PHE A 23 -11.69 -2.69 8.34
N HIS A 24 -10.48 -3.03 8.76
CA HIS A 24 -10.12 -4.33 9.36
C HIS A 24 -10.05 -4.35 10.89
N LYS A 25 -10.76 -3.47 11.57
CA LYS A 25 -10.68 -3.27 13.04
C LYS A 25 -10.80 -4.55 13.90
N ASN A 26 -11.42 -5.61 13.36
CA ASN A 26 -11.67 -6.86 14.10
C ASN A 26 -10.72 -8.00 13.71
N LYS A 27 -9.83 -7.83 12.72
CA LYS A 27 -8.90 -8.88 12.32
C LYS A 27 -7.76 -9.02 13.31
N LYS A 28 -7.38 -10.27 13.58
CA LYS A 28 -6.28 -10.64 14.49
C LYS A 28 -4.99 -10.95 13.74
N GLU A 29 -5.05 -11.11 12.44
CA GLU A 29 -3.91 -11.31 11.55
C GLU A 29 -4.18 -10.61 10.22
N LEU A 30 -3.18 -9.88 9.72
CA LEU A 30 -3.24 -9.12 8.49
C LEU A 30 -2.02 -9.45 7.62
N ASN A 31 -2.27 -9.85 6.38
CA ASN A 31 -1.25 -9.94 5.34
C ASN A 31 -1.30 -8.64 4.52
N ILE A 32 -0.20 -7.92 4.50
CA ILE A 32 -0.06 -6.59 3.93
C ILE A 32 0.95 -6.64 2.78
N LEU A 33 0.54 -6.22 1.60
CA LEU A 33 1.42 -6.01 0.46
C LEU A 33 1.74 -4.51 0.37
N ASP A 34 2.99 -4.16 0.62
CA ASP A 34 3.47 -2.77 0.60
C ASP A 34 4.32 -2.55 -0.66
N ILE A 35 3.72 -2.00 -1.70
CA ILE A 35 4.36 -1.83 -3.02
C ILE A 35 5.36 -0.69 -2.99
N CYS A 36 6.62 -0.99 -3.34
CA CYS A 36 7.77 -0.11 -3.28
C CYS A 36 8.13 0.28 -1.83
N PHE A 37 8.86 -0.61 -1.17
CA PHE A 37 9.25 -0.45 0.23
C PHE A 37 9.93 0.89 0.54
N GLY A 38 10.79 1.36 -0.37
CA GLY A 38 11.58 2.57 -0.17
C GLY A 38 12.44 2.46 1.09
N ILE A 39 12.28 3.40 2.01
CA ILE A 39 12.90 3.37 3.34
C ILE A 39 11.94 2.88 4.43
N GLY A 40 10.84 2.23 4.04
CA GLY A 40 9.96 1.47 4.93
C GLY A 40 8.96 2.29 5.74
N TYR A 41 8.67 3.55 5.38
CA TYR A 41 7.76 4.37 6.17
C TYR A 41 6.36 3.77 6.34
N ASN A 42 5.78 3.16 5.30
CA ASN A 42 4.46 2.53 5.42
C ASN A 42 4.47 1.36 6.39
N THR A 43 5.45 0.45 6.23
CA THR A 43 5.63 -0.72 7.09
C THR A 43 5.92 -0.31 8.54
N PHE A 44 6.90 0.57 8.77
CA PHE A 44 7.31 0.97 10.14
C PHE A 44 6.26 1.83 10.84
N SER A 45 5.57 2.72 10.10
CA SER A 45 4.45 3.49 10.66
C SER A 45 3.25 2.61 11.01
N THR A 46 3.04 1.51 10.27
CA THR A 46 1.99 0.53 10.62
C THR A 46 2.30 -0.15 11.96
N ILE A 47 3.53 -0.59 12.15
CA ILE A 47 3.97 -1.19 13.42
C ILE A 47 3.84 -0.19 14.56
N TYR A 48 4.34 1.03 14.37
CA TYR A 48 4.21 2.12 15.32
C TYR A 48 2.74 2.41 15.70
N TYR A 49 1.85 2.48 14.70
CA TYR A 49 0.42 2.68 14.91
C TYR A 49 -0.20 1.57 15.77
N CYS A 50 0.14 0.32 15.51
CA CYS A 50 -0.35 -0.81 16.31
C CYS A 50 0.15 -0.76 17.74
N LEU A 51 1.43 -0.43 17.97
CA LEU A 51 2.00 -0.26 19.30
C LEU A 51 1.34 0.89 20.06
N LEU A 52 1.20 2.05 19.41
CA LEU A 52 0.58 3.24 20.03
C LEU A 52 -0.86 3.01 20.47
N ASN A 53 -1.63 2.23 19.70
CA ASN A 53 -3.04 1.94 19.96
C ASN A 53 -3.26 0.62 20.70
N ASN A 54 -2.20 -0.06 21.16
CA ASN A 54 -2.25 -1.37 21.83
C ASN A 54 -3.08 -2.41 21.07
N LEU A 55 -2.92 -2.46 19.73
CA LEU A 55 -3.67 -3.39 18.90
C LEU A 55 -3.06 -4.79 18.98
N ASP A 56 -3.87 -5.77 19.38
CA ASP A 56 -3.47 -7.18 19.39
C ASP A 56 -3.75 -7.81 18.01
N VAL A 57 -2.82 -7.58 17.07
CA VAL A 57 -2.89 -8.05 15.69
C VAL A 57 -1.52 -8.55 15.25
N LYS A 58 -1.50 -9.69 14.54
CA LYS A 58 -0.30 -10.19 13.87
C LYS A 58 -0.19 -9.55 12.48
N LEU A 59 0.99 -9.05 12.15
CA LEU A 59 1.27 -8.33 10.92
C LEU A 59 2.29 -9.10 10.07
N ASN A 60 1.92 -9.42 8.84
CA ASN A 60 2.81 -10.05 7.87
C ASN A 60 2.97 -9.10 6.68
N PHE A 61 4.16 -8.52 6.53
CA PHE A 61 4.50 -7.61 5.44
C PHE A 61 5.27 -8.32 4.35
N TYR A 62 4.86 -8.08 3.12
CA TYR A 62 5.50 -8.52 1.88
C TYR A 62 5.70 -7.30 1.00
N SER A 63 6.95 -6.97 0.69
CA SER A 63 7.24 -5.73 -0.01
C SER A 63 8.35 -5.88 -1.02
N PRO A 64 8.15 -5.52 -2.29
CA PRO A 64 9.22 -5.42 -3.26
C PRO A 64 9.94 -4.07 -3.15
N GLU A 65 11.26 -4.08 -3.33
CA GLU A 65 12.10 -2.91 -3.50
C GLU A 65 13.11 -3.17 -4.63
N LEU A 66 13.18 -2.27 -5.59
CA LEU A 66 14.07 -2.44 -6.74
C LEU A 66 15.53 -2.12 -6.38
N ASP A 67 15.74 -1.10 -5.54
CA ASP A 67 17.09 -0.65 -5.15
C ASP A 67 17.51 -1.22 -3.79
N GLY A 68 18.31 -2.28 -3.83
CA GLY A 68 18.88 -2.87 -2.62
C GLY A 68 19.76 -1.91 -1.81
N ASN A 69 20.31 -0.84 -2.40
CA ASN A 69 21.08 0.15 -1.66
C ASN A 69 20.20 0.96 -0.70
N LEU A 70 18.92 1.17 -1.04
CA LEU A 70 17.98 1.80 -0.12
C LEU A 70 17.81 0.99 1.16
N ILE A 71 17.73 -0.35 1.05
CA ILE A 71 17.60 -1.22 2.22
C ILE A 71 18.88 -1.15 3.08
N ASN A 72 20.05 -1.19 2.46
CA ASN A 72 21.32 -1.05 3.19
C ASN A 72 21.43 0.32 3.89
N SER A 73 20.88 1.38 3.31
CA SER A 73 20.91 2.74 3.87
C SER A 73 20.10 2.89 5.16
N LEU A 74 19.14 1.98 5.44
CA LEU A 74 18.34 2.02 6.66
C LEU A 74 19.19 1.96 7.95
N GLU A 75 20.37 1.32 7.90
CA GLU A 75 21.27 1.21 9.07
C GLU A 75 21.78 2.58 9.54
N THR A 76 21.97 3.52 8.60
CA THR A 76 22.51 4.87 8.88
C THR A 76 21.47 5.98 8.74
N PHE A 77 20.27 5.64 8.32
CA PHE A 77 19.21 6.63 8.16
C PHE A 77 18.69 7.11 9.51
N GLU A 78 18.57 8.43 9.67
CA GLU A 78 18.05 9.04 10.89
C GLU A 78 16.52 9.01 10.87
N PHE A 79 15.95 7.97 11.44
CA PHE A 79 14.51 7.85 11.61
C PHE A 79 14.00 8.78 12.73
N PRO A 80 12.71 9.20 12.67
CA PRO A 80 12.09 9.99 13.72
C PRO A 80 12.03 9.22 15.05
N LYS A 81 11.94 9.95 16.16
CA LYS A 81 11.93 9.39 17.53
C LYS A 81 10.78 8.42 17.78
N GLU A 82 9.71 8.55 17.04
CA GLU A 82 8.55 7.65 17.05
C GLU A 82 8.94 6.19 16.75
N PHE A 83 10.02 5.98 16.01
CA PHE A 83 10.50 4.64 15.65
C PHE A 83 11.57 4.08 16.59
N GLU A 84 11.92 4.77 17.67
CA GLU A 84 12.95 4.31 18.61
C GLU A 84 12.66 2.91 19.18
N ASN A 85 11.39 2.64 19.52
CA ASN A 85 10.96 1.35 20.06
C ASN A 85 11.03 0.20 19.04
N ILE A 86 11.10 0.50 17.75
CA ILE A 86 11.17 -0.50 16.66
C ILE A 86 12.51 -0.49 15.93
N LYS A 87 13.51 0.21 16.46
CA LYS A 87 14.85 0.33 15.87
C LYS A 87 15.53 -1.03 15.64
N HIS A 88 15.30 -1.99 16.53
CA HIS A 88 15.79 -3.36 16.36
C HIS A 88 15.20 -4.07 15.15
N ILE A 89 13.90 -3.80 14.81
CA ILE A 89 13.24 -4.31 13.62
C ILE A 89 13.87 -3.68 12.37
N ILE A 90 14.03 -2.35 12.37
CA ILE A 90 14.64 -1.60 11.27
C ILE A 90 16.06 -2.13 10.98
N ASN A 91 16.87 -2.30 12.04
CA ASN A 91 18.23 -2.83 11.91
C ASN A 91 18.27 -4.26 11.37
N SER A 92 17.29 -5.10 11.71
CA SER A 92 17.17 -6.45 11.14
C SER A 92 16.86 -6.39 9.65
N VAL A 93 15.88 -5.58 9.26
CA VAL A 93 15.50 -5.39 7.85
C VAL A 93 16.66 -4.81 7.05
N ALA A 94 17.39 -3.83 7.59
CA ALA A 94 18.59 -3.27 6.96
C ALA A 94 19.65 -4.35 6.61
N LYS A 95 19.87 -5.30 7.52
CA LYS A 95 20.92 -6.32 7.39
C LYS A 95 20.51 -7.53 6.56
N THR A 96 19.23 -7.92 6.63
CA THR A 96 18.80 -9.23 6.10
C THR A 96 17.61 -9.12 5.16
N SER A 97 17.07 -7.92 4.94
CA SER A 97 15.79 -7.68 4.22
C SER A 97 14.60 -8.42 4.85
N LYS A 98 14.74 -8.84 6.11
CA LYS A 98 13.72 -9.63 6.85
C LYS A 98 13.71 -9.29 8.32
N TYR A 99 12.53 -9.52 8.91
CA TYR A 99 12.35 -9.60 10.37
C TYR A 99 11.21 -10.56 10.67
N GLU A 100 11.32 -11.35 11.74
CA GLU A 100 10.23 -12.22 12.19
C GLU A 100 10.29 -12.42 13.71
N ASP A 101 9.13 -12.22 14.36
CA ASP A 101 8.86 -12.59 15.74
C ASP A 101 7.43 -13.17 15.85
N GLU A 102 6.88 -13.28 17.04
CA GLU A 102 5.54 -13.84 17.28
C GLU A 102 4.41 -13.00 16.65
N LYS A 103 4.59 -11.68 16.51
CA LYS A 103 3.58 -10.70 16.08
C LYS A 103 3.86 -10.06 14.74
N ILE A 104 5.11 -9.99 14.32
CA ILE A 104 5.53 -9.22 13.15
C ILE A 104 6.41 -10.08 12.27
N LYS A 105 6.04 -10.19 11.00
CA LYS A 105 6.88 -10.72 9.94
C LYS A 105 7.04 -9.65 8.85
N ILE A 106 8.28 -9.41 8.44
CA ILE A 106 8.62 -8.52 7.33
C ILE A 106 9.49 -9.29 6.35
N GLU A 107 9.12 -9.26 5.08
CA GLU A 107 9.91 -9.80 3.98
C GLU A 107 10.03 -8.74 2.89
N VAL A 108 11.24 -8.22 2.68
CA VAL A 108 11.55 -7.29 1.58
C VAL A 108 12.24 -8.07 0.48
N PHE A 109 11.61 -8.15 -0.66
CA PHE A 109 12.15 -8.76 -1.87
C PHE A 109 12.93 -7.70 -2.66
N ILE A 110 14.22 -7.94 -2.89
CA ILE A 110 15.04 -7.05 -3.72
C ILE A 110 14.88 -7.46 -5.18
N GLY A 111 14.20 -6.62 -5.97
CA GLY A 111 13.95 -6.90 -7.38
C GLY A 111 12.68 -6.24 -7.92
N ASN A 112 12.31 -6.63 -9.14
CA ASN A 112 11.16 -6.08 -9.83
C ASN A 112 9.84 -6.44 -9.12
N ALA A 113 9.00 -5.44 -8.85
CA ALA A 113 7.73 -5.61 -8.15
C ALA A 113 6.76 -6.53 -8.93
N ARG A 114 6.71 -6.45 -10.26
CA ARG A 114 5.80 -7.28 -11.07
C ARG A 114 6.20 -8.77 -11.05
N ASP A 115 7.50 -9.06 -11.03
CA ASP A 115 7.98 -10.43 -10.90
C ASP A 115 7.66 -10.98 -9.52
N TYR A 116 7.85 -10.16 -8.49
CA TYR A 116 7.55 -10.55 -7.12
C TYR A 116 6.05 -10.86 -6.92
N ILE A 117 5.14 -9.97 -7.32
CA ILE A 117 3.70 -10.19 -7.12
C ILE A 117 3.22 -11.45 -7.83
N LYS A 118 3.76 -11.81 -8.99
CA LYS A 118 3.44 -13.05 -9.70
C LYS A 118 3.89 -14.32 -8.97
N SER A 119 4.90 -14.22 -8.09
CA SER A 119 5.38 -15.32 -7.27
C SER A 119 4.56 -15.55 -6.00
N LEU A 120 3.73 -14.59 -5.61
CA LEU A 120 2.97 -14.62 -4.38
C LEU A 120 1.70 -15.48 -4.50
N LYS A 121 1.25 -15.99 -3.35
CA LYS A 121 0.02 -16.80 -3.28
C LYS A 121 -1.21 -15.93 -3.55
N GLN A 122 -2.05 -16.39 -4.48
CA GLN A 122 -3.33 -15.75 -4.77
C GLN A 122 -4.28 -15.76 -3.56
N ASN A 123 -5.19 -14.79 -3.51
CA ASN A 123 -6.23 -14.65 -2.51
C ASN A 123 -5.70 -14.71 -1.06
N SER A 124 -4.60 -14.01 -0.79
CA SER A 124 -3.89 -14.08 0.50
C SER A 124 -3.73 -12.73 1.21
N PHE A 125 -3.91 -11.61 0.51
CA PHE A 125 -3.69 -10.28 1.09
C PHE A 125 -4.98 -9.62 1.57
N ASP A 126 -4.89 -9.04 2.76
CA ASP A 126 -5.96 -8.26 3.39
C ASP A 126 -5.86 -6.78 3.03
N ILE A 127 -4.63 -6.29 2.90
CA ILE A 127 -4.32 -4.89 2.65
C ILE A 127 -3.26 -4.78 1.54
N VAL A 128 -3.44 -3.80 0.65
CA VAL A 128 -2.42 -3.38 -0.30
C VAL A 128 -2.15 -1.88 -0.14
N PHE A 129 -0.91 -1.50 0.12
CA PHE A 129 -0.44 -0.13 0.05
C PHE A 129 0.17 0.09 -1.34
N GLN A 130 -0.56 0.77 -2.22
CA GLN A 130 -0.12 1.11 -3.57
C GLN A 130 0.55 2.48 -3.54
N ASP A 131 1.85 2.48 -3.25
CA ASP A 131 2.63 3.71 -3.03
C ASP A 131 3.85 3.83 -3.95
N ALA A 132 3.78 3.25 -5.15
CA ALA A 132 4.77 3.42 -6.20
C ALA A 132 4.91 4.90 -6.61
N PHE A 133 6.04 5.30 -7.19
CA PHE A 133 6.17 6.62 -7.81
C PHE A 133 5.09 6.83 -8.89
N SER A 134 4.89 8.09 -9.30
CA SER A 134 3.86 8.43 -10.29
C SER A 134 3.97 7.58 -11.56
N SER A 135 2.87 7.50 -12.31
CA SER A 135 2.85 6.79 -13.59
C SER A 135 3.82 7.33 -14.64
N ASP A 136 4.36 8.51 -14.44
CA ASP A 136 5.42 9.07 -15.29
C ASP A 136 6.80 8.44 -15.00
N VAL A 137 6.97 7.87 -13.80
CA VAL A 137 8.22 7.24 -13.32
C VAL A 137 8.12 5.72 -13.33
N ASN A 138 7.05 5.17 -12.75
CA ASN A 138 6.81 3.72 -12.67
C ASN A 138 5.53 3.35 -13.42
N PHE A 139 5.47 3.63 -14.71
CA PHE A 139 4.28 3.40 -15.54
C PHE A 139 3.72 1.99 -15.38
N GLU A 140 4.60 1.00 -15.37
CA GLU A 140 4.29 -0.43 -15.31
C GLU A 140 3.58 -0.88 -14.00
N LEU A 141 3.62 -0.05 -12.95
CA LEU A 141 2.93 -0.30 -11.67
C LEU A 141 1.56 0.41 -11.56
N TRP A 142 1.05 0.93 -12.71
CA TRP A 142 -0.22 1.63 -12.77
C TRP A 142 -1.13 1.15 -13.91
N THR A 143 -0.70 0.11 -14.65
CA THR A 143 -1.43 -0.47 -15.78
C THR A 143 -2.57 -1.37 -15.30
N LYS A 144 -3.53 -1.60 -16.18
CA LYS A 144 -4.66 -2.50 -15.92
C LYS A 144 -4.16 -3.93 -15.65
N GLU A 145 -3.20 -4.41 -16.41
CA GLU A 145 -2.61 -5.75 -16.29
C GLU A 145 -1.88 -5.92 -14.95
N TYR A 146 -1.19 -4.89 -14.49
CA TYR A 146 -0.62 -4.87 -13.14
C TYR A 146 -1.71 -4.99 -12.07
N PHE A 147 -2.80 -4.24 -12.20
CA PHE A 147 -3.90 -4.32 -11.23
C PHE A 147 -4.70 -5.62 -11.33
N ASP A 148 -4.69 -6.33 -12.47
CA ASP A 148 -5.21 -7.71 -12.54
C ASP A 148 -4.40 -8.65 -11.64
N ASP A 149 -3.06 -8.55 -11.69
CA ASP A 149 -2.18 -9.34 -10.84
C ASP A 149 -2.45 -9.03 -9.36
N ILE A 150 -2.57 -7.74 -8.99
CA ILE A 150 -2.92 -7.32 -7.61
C ILE A 150 -4.32 -7.84 -7.21
N TYR A 151 -5.31 -7.74 -8.10
CA TYR A 151 -6.67 -8.22 -7.83
C TYR A 151 -6.69 -9.72 -7.49
N ASN A 152 -5.90 -10.52 -8.19
CA ASN A 152 -5.78 -11.95 -7.95
C ASN A 152 -5.11 -12.28 -6.60
N LEU A 153 -4.22 -11.43 -6.11
CA LEU A 153 -3.59 -11.56 -4.79
C LEU A 153 -4.54 -11.20 -3.65
N CYS A 154 -5.50 -10.30 -3.88
CA CYS A 154 -6.42 -9.79 -2.88
C CYS A 154 -7.41 -10.86 -2.41
N LYS A 155 -7.64 -10.94 -1.08
CA LYS A 155 -8.83 -11.59 -0.51
C LYS A 155 -10.09 -10.80 -0.89
N ASN A 156 -11.25 -11.44 -0.75
CA ASN A 156 -12.53 -10.80 -1.09
C ASN A 156 -12.78 -9.49 -0.32
N ASP A 157 -12.35 -9.44 0.93
CA ASP A 157 -12.46 -8.28 1.81
C ASP A 157 -11.18 -7.41 1.81
N CYS A 158 -10.33 -7.51 0.80
CA CYS A 158 -9.12 -6.70 0.68
C CYS A 158 -9.45 -5.23 0.45
N ILE A 159 -8.68 -4.37 1.10
CA ILE A 159 -8.62 -2.93 0.84
C ILE A 159 -7.27 -2.57 0.24
N MET A 160 -7.28 -1.87 -0.90
CA MET A 160 -6.11 -1.23 -1.47
C MET A 160 -6.23 0.29 -1.31
N SER A 161 -5.19 0.93 -0.81
CA SER A 161 -5.10 2.38 -0.66
C SER A 161 -4.02 2.97 -1.57
N SER A 162 -4.29 4.14 -2.16
CA SER A 162 -3.33 4.85 -3.01
C SER A 162 -3.53 6.36 -2.93
N TYR A 163 -2.43 7.09 -3.00
CA TYR A 163 -2.46 8.55 -3.14
C TYR A 163 -2.92 9.01 -4.54
N ALA A 164 -2.85 8.13 -5.54
CA ALA A 164 -3.19 8.46 -6.92
C ALA A 164 -4.70 8.64 -7.11
N ILE A 165 -5.09 9.82 -7.64
CA ILE A 165 -6.49 10.19 -7.87
C ILE A 165 -6.81 10.44 -9.35
N ALA A 166 -5.81 10.32 -10.23
CA ALA A 166 -5.96 10.53 -11.65
C ALA A 166 -6.96 9.54 -12.26
N THR A 167 -7.81 10.03 -13.15
CA THR A 167 -8.87 9.20 -13.76
C THR A 167 -8.31 7.99 -14.52
N PRO A 168 -7.23 8.09 -15.32
CA PRO A 168 -6.66 6.91 -15.98
C PRO A 168 -6.24 5.80 -15.02
N ILE A 169 -5.60 6.15 -13.90
CA ILE A 169 -5.18 5.19 -12.87
C ILE A 169 -6.39 4.52 -12.21
N ARG A 170 -7.41 5.32 -11.83
CA ARG A 170 -8.66 4.78 -11.28
C ARG A 170 -9.39 3.88 -12.28
N LEU A 171 -9.30 4.18 -13.57
CA LEU A 171 -9.83 3.33 -14.64
C LEU A 171 -9.06 2.01 -14.73
N SER A 172 -7.74 2.03 -14.64
CA SER A 172 -6.94 0.80 -14.60
C SER A 172 -7.34 -0.13 -13.46
N MET A 173 -7.53 0.41 -12.25
CA MET A 173 -8.03 -0.34 -11.09
C MET A 173 -9.45 -0.86 -11.31
N TYR A 174 -10.33 -0.02 -11.85
CA TYR A 174 -11.74 -0.36 -12.10
C TYR A 174 -11.87 -1.47 -13.15
N GLU A 175 -11.13 -1.39 -14.26
CA GLU A 175 -11.15 -2.38 -15.32
C GLU A 175 -10.49 -3.72 -14.90
N ALA A 176 -9.64 -3.70 -13.88
CA ALA A 176 -9.16 -4.90 -13.21
C ALA A 176 -10.21 -5.51 -12.24
N GLY A 177 -11.35 -4.86 -12.02
CA GLY A 177 -12.46 -5.38 -11.23
C GLY A 177 -12.65 -4.73 -9.86
N PHE A 178 -11.87 -3.74 -9.47
CA PHE A 178 -12.02 -3.07 -8.19
C PHE A 178 -13.18 -2.08 -8.16
N PHE A 179 -13.87 -2.01 -7.03
CA PHE A 179 -14.79 -0.93 -6.68
C PHE A 179 -14.00 0.27 -6.15
N ILE A 180 -14.18 1.44 -6.77
CA ILE A 180 -13.37 2.63 -6.50
C ILE A 180 -14.11 3.60 -5.58
N TYR A 181 -13.43 4.02 -4.52
CA TYR A 181 -13.92 4.99 -3.54
C TYR A 181 -12.94 6.15 -3.40
N GLU A 182 -13.46 7.30 -3.02
CA GLU A 182 -12.69 8.47 -2.67
C GLU A 182 -12.81 8.73 -1.17
N ASN A 183 -11.67 8.82 -0.49
CA ASN A 183 -11.60 9.29 0.88
C ASN A 183 -10.79 10.59 0.94
N ARG A 184 -11.04 11.41 1.95
CA ARG A 184 -10.32 12.65 2.21
C ARG A 184 -9.91 12.70 3.70
N PRO A 185 -8.87 11.96 4.09
CA PRO A 185 -8.51 11.80 5.50
C PRO A 185 -8.08 13.12 6.18
N VAL A 186 -7.42 14.03 5.44
CA VAL A 186 -7.00 15.35 5.96
C VAL A 186 -7.23 16.42 4.88
N LYS A 187 -6.20 16.82 4.14
CA LYS A 187 -6.26 17.90 3.12
C LYS A 187 -6.39 17.33 1.71
N ARG A 188 -5.84 16.15 1.45
CA ARG A 188 -5.76 15.54 0.11
C ARG A 188 -6.70 14.37 -0.02
N LYS A 189 -7.25 14.22 -1.21
CA LYS A 189 -8.03 13.03 -1.57
C LYS A 189 -7.08 11.86 -1.80
N ILE A 190 -7.58 10.67 -1.48
CA ILE A 190 -6.95 9.39 -1.78
C ILE A 190 -7.94 8.49 -2.50
N THR A 191 -7.43 7.44 -3.11
CA THR A 191 -8.23 6.36 -3.69
C THR A 191 -8.20 5.16 -2.74
N LEU A 192 -9.38 4.61 -2.44
CA LEU A 192 -9.54 3.30 -1.85
C LEU A 192 -10.18 2.39 -2.90
N ALA A 193 -9.64 1.19 -3.05
CA ALA A 193 -10.15 0.21 -3.99
C ALA A 193 -10.43 -1.12 -3.27
N PHE A 194 -11.55 -1.75 -3.58
CA PHE A 194 -12.03 -2.95 -2.91
C PHE A 194 -12.39 -4.03 -3.92
N LYS A 195 -12.08 -5.27 -3.59
CA LYS A 195 -12.46 -6.42 -4.45
C LYS A 195 -13.96 -6.72 -4.40
N GLN A 196 -14.58 -6.51 -3.24
CA GLN A 196 -16.03 -6.55 -3.08
C GLN A 196 -16.53 -5.18 -2.61
N LYS A 197 -17.73 -4.80 -3.06
CA LYS A 197 -18.34 -3.52 -2.70
C LYS A 197 -18.60 -3.50 -1.19
N PRO A 198 -17.86 -2.70 -0.39
CA PRO A 198 -18.10 -2.61 1.03
C PRO A 198 -19.31 -1.72 1.35
N ASP A 199 -19.88 -1.93 2.53
CA ASP A 199 -20.85 -1.00 3.11
C ASP A 199 -20.07 0.07 3.90
N LEU A 200 -19.70 1.13 3.20
CA LEU A 200 -18.89 2.23 3.72
C LEU A 200 -19.55 3.59 3.51
N ILE A 201 -19.16 4.55 4.37
CA ILE A 201 -19.59 5.96 4.30
C ILE A 201 -18.78 6.72 3.24
N GLU A 202 -17.61 6.22 2.85
CA GLU A 202 -16.75 6.81 1.83
C GLU A 202 -17.46 6.95 0.50
N LYS A 203 -17.06 7.97 -0.26
CA LYS A 203 -17.68 8.29 -1.52
C LYS A 203 -17.35 7.26 -2.60
N TYR A 204 -18.30 6.41 -2.95
CA TYR A 204 -18.22 5.58 -4.14
C TYR A 204 -18.05 6.43 -5.40
N ILE A 205 -17.16 6.02 -6.29
CA ILE A 205 -16.96 6.66 -7.59
C ILE A 205 -17.54 5.76 -8.67
N ASP A 206 -18.63 6.25 -9.29
CA ASP A 206 -19.17 5.61 -10.49
C ASP A 206 -18.22 5.82 -11.66
N MET A 207 -17.41 4.80 -11.93
CA MET A 207 -16.40 4.85 -12.99
C MET A 207 -17.01 4.74 -14.38
N GLU A 208 -18.16 4.07 -14.54
CA GLU A 208 -18.91 4.04 -15.81
C GLU A 208 -19.41 5.44 -16.18
N LEU A 209 -20.01 6.13 -15.22
CA LEU A 209 -20.41 7.51 -15.42
C LEU A 209 -19.24 8.43 -15.73
N LYS A 210 -18.06 8.17 -15.13
CA LYS A 210 -16.84 8.93 -15.45
C LYS A 210 -16.37 8.68 -16.88
N LYS A 211 -16.39 7.44 -17.38
CA LYS A 211 -16.07 7.10 -18.78
C LYS A 211 -17.02 7.81 -19.76
N GLN A 212 -18.33 7.80 -19.46
CA GLN A 212 -19.33 8.47 -20.29
C GLN A 212 -19.11 9.97 -20.38
N ARG A 213 -18.72 10.63 -19.28
CA ARG A 213 -18.49 12.09 -19.22
C ARG A 213 -17.15 12.54 -19.76
N ASN A 214 -16.16 11.65 -19.78
CA ASN A 214 -14.83 11.93 -20.32
C ASN A 214 -14.35 10.76 -21.18
N LYS A 215 -14.76 10.79 -22.46
CA LYS A 215 -14.46 9.75 -23.44
C LYS A 215 -12.98 9.63 -23.80
N GLU A 216 -12.19 10.67 -23.51
CA GLU A 216 -10.74 10.67 -23.74
C GLU A 216 -9.95 10.02 -22.60
N ALA A 217 -10.55 9.90 -21.42
CA ALA A 217 -9.90 9.22 -20.31
C ALA A 217 -10.00 7.71 -20.50
N VAL A 218 -8.86 7.08 -20.67
CA VAL A 218 -8.70 5.63 -20.81
C VAL A 218 -7.83 5.08 -19.67
N ALA A 219 -7.98 3.80 -19.39
CA ALA A 219 -7.08 3.09 -18.49
C ALA A 219 -5.65 3.06 -19.06
N LEU A 220 -4.67 2.87 -18.20
CA LEU A 220 -3.29 2.62 -18.62
C LEU A 220 -3.14 1.11 -18.88
N TYR A 221 -2.53 0.76 -19.99
CA TYR A 221 -2.27 -0.62 -20.38
C TYR A 221 -0.78 -0.86 -20.58
N ASP A 222 -0.31 -2.08 -20.44
CA ASP A 222 1.06 -2.46 -20.75
C ASP A 222 1.41 -2.08 -22.21
N LYS A 223 2.66 -1.67 -22.44
CA LYS A 223 3.16 -1.26 -23.75
C LYS A 223 3.88 -2.43 -24.43
#